data_1c3f8a11d7097e08893fd4fd7c7d6e4c
#
_entry.id   1c3f8a11d7097e08893fd4fd7c7d6e4c
#
_cell.length_a   1.000
_cell.length_b   1.000
_cell.length_c   1.000
_cell.angle_alpha   90.00
_cell.angle_beta   90.00
_cell.angle_gamma   90.00
#
_symmetry.space_group_name_H-M   'P 1'
#
loop_
_entity.id
_entity.type
_entity.pdbx_description
1 polymer ?
#
loop_
_entity_poly.entity_id
_entity_poly.type
_entity_poly.pdbx_seq_one_letter_code
_entity_poly.pdbx_strand_id
1 'polypeptide(L)'
;EIAGAIIMGTGHQPAFILNIIMKLVQNEIKKVGYDATTDFVRNLSFGQYNKKFKPNRTKMDWLCANEDQLDEYMNDNLCRKDISAGLFYDLLNSMKKCGLSNTYENWNKQMPVLLISGNEDPVGDHTKGIQTLYKKMKQEKLNIQIKIIQNSRHDLLHEASALETIHMI
;
A
#
# COMPACT_ATOMS: atom_id res chain seq x y z
N GLU A 1 0.63 -5.10 -25.57
CA GLU A 1 1.26 -6.02 -24.61
C GLU A 1 2.27 -5.24 -23.76
N ILE A 2 2.35 -5.52 -22.44
CA ILE A 2 3.37 -4.97 -21.56
C ILE A 2 4.52 -5.98 -21.43
N ALA A 3 5.77 -5.47 -21.37
CA ALA A 3 6.97 -6.31 -21.33
C ALA A 3 7.21 -6.92 -19.94
N GLY A 4 6.74 -6.27 -18.88
CA GLY A 4 6.87 -6.70 -17.50
C GLY A 4 6.13 -5.78 -16.56
N ALA A 5 6.07 -6.13 -15.27
CA ALA A 5 5.43 -5.31 -14.24
C ALA A 5 6.31 -5.22 -12.98
N ILE A 6 6.41 -4.02 -12.42
CA ILE A 6 7.03 -3.76 -11.13
C ILE A 6 5.93 -3.26 -10.21
N ILE A 7 5.71 -3.97 -9.10
CA ILE A 7 4.67 -3.65 -8.12
C ILE A 7 5.37 -3.30 -6.81
N MET A 8 5.32 -2.02 -6.44
CA MET A 8 6.04 -1.45 -5.33
C MET A 8 5.09 -1.03 -4.20
N GLY A 9 5.52 -1.22 -2.94
CA GLY A 9 4.78 -0.76 -1.76
C GLY A 9 3.39 -1.40 -1.61
N THR A 10 3.21 -2.64 -2.06
CA THR A 10 1.94 -3.35 -2.03
C THR A 10 1.89 -4.37 -0.89
N GLY A 11 0.69 -4.88 -0.61
CA GLY A 11 0.47 -5.91 0.38
C GLY A 11 -0.77 -6.75 0.07
N HIS A 12 -1.10 -7.65 0.98
CA HIS A 12 -2.30 -8.46 0.91
C HIS A 12 -3.10 -8.32 2.21
N GLN A 13 -4.36 -8.00 2.07
CA GLN A 13 -5.32 -7.99 3.18
C GLN A 13 -6.40 -9.05 2.97
N PRO A 14 -6.71 -9.86 3.99
CA PRO A 14 -7.76 -10.86 3.89
C PRO A 14 -9.12 -10.22 3.57
N ALA A 15 -9.87 -10.85 2.66
CA ALA A 15 -11.16 -10.32 2.20
C ALA A 15 -12.18 -10.09 3.34
N PHE A 16 -12.15 -10.90 4.41
CA PHE A 16 -13.05 -10.72 5.54
C PHE A 16 -12.76 -9.43 6.32
N ILE A 17 -11.48 -9.05 6.47
CA ILE A 17 -11.07 -7.79 7.10
C ILE A 17 -11.54 -6.62 6.23
N LEU A 18 -11.29 -6.67 4.91
CA LEU A 18 -11.76 -5.65 3.99
C LEU A 18 -13.28 -5.48 4.04
N ASN A 19 -14.05 -6.57 4.11
CA ASN A 19 -15.49 -6.51 4.22
C ASN A 19 -15.97 -5.80 5.51
N ILE A 20 -15.32 -6.05 6.65
CA ILE A 20 -15.62 -5.37 7.91
C ILE A 20 -15.36 -3.88 7.78
N ILE A 21 -14.16 -3.50 7.29
CA ILE A 21 -13.79 -2.10 7.13
C ILE A 21 -14.73 -1.39 6.13
N MET A 22 -15.03 -2.01 4.99
CA MET A 22 -15.95 -1.46 3.99
C MET A 22 -17.35 -1.22 4.57
N LYS A 23 -17.86 -2.12 5.43
CA LYS A 23 -19.15 -1.92 6.10
C LYS A 23 -19.13 -0.73 7.05
N LEU A 24 -18.05 -0.53 7.80
CA LEU A 24 -17.87 0.63 8.66
C LEU A 24 -17.84 1.93 7.85
N VAL A 25 -17.08 1.95 6.76
CA VAL A 25 -16.99 3.11 5.86
C VAL A 25 -18.33 3.40 5.17
N GLN A 26 -19.07 2.37 4.74
CA GLN A 26 -20.42 2.55 4.18
C GLN A 26 -21.39 3.21 5.18
N ASN A 27 -21.31 2.82 6.45
CA ASN A 27 -22.13 3.44 7.49
C ASN A 27 -21.75 4.91 7.72
N GLU A 28 -20.46 5.23 7.61
CA GLU A 28 -20.00 6.63 7.68
C GLU A 28 -20.46 7.43 6.47
N ILE A 29 -20.35 6.90 5.25
CA ILE A 29 -20.86 7.54 4.01
C ILE A 29 -22.35 7.89 4.14
N LYS A 30 -23.16 7.01 4.72
CA LYS A 30 -24.59 7.27 4.94
C LYS A 30 -24.86 8.46 5.87
N LYS A 31 -23.94 8.77 6.79
CA LYS A 31 -24.09 9.87 7.76
C LYS A 31 -23.60 11.20 7.19
N VAL A 32 -22.44 11.17 6.49
CA VAL A 32 -21.72 12.40 6.13
C VAL A 32 -21.65 12.69 4.63
N GLY A 33 -22.01 11.72 3.80
CA GLY A 33 -21.90 11.78 2.33
C GLY A 33 -20.61 11.14 1.80
N TYR A 34 -20.61 10.88 0.49
CA TYR A 34 -19.53 10.18 -0.22
C TYR A 34 -18.23 10.99 -0.26
N ASP A 35 -18.32 12.29 -0.51
CA ASP A 35 -17.17 13.18 -0.70
C ASP A 35 -16.63 13.76 0.62
N ALA A 36 -17.28 13.46 1.74
CA ALA A 36 -16.89 13.98 3.05
C ALA A 36 -15.59 13.34 3.55
N THR A 37 -14.74 14.16 4.15
CA THR A 37 -13.55 13.73 4.92
C THR A 37 -13.89 13.77 6.40
N THR A 38 -13.56 12.71 7.15
CA THR A 38 -13.82 12.64 8.60
C THR A 38 -12.60 12.12 9.35
N ASP A 39 -12.48 12.47 10.62
CA ASP A 39 -11.46 11.91 11.50
C ASP A 39 -11.58 10.39 11.62
N PHE A 40 -12.80 9.88 11.54
CA PHE A 40 -13.05 8.43 11.55
C PHE A 40 -12.36 7.75 10.36
N VAL A 41 -12.58 8.25 9.13
CA VAL A 41 -11.96 7.71 7.91
C VAL A 41 -10.46 7.87 7.94
N ARG A 42 -9.96 9.05 8.34
CA ARG A 42 -8.51 9.32 8.47
C ARG A 42 -7.83 8.33 9.41
N ASN A 43 -8.42 8.08 10.58
CA ASN A 43 -7.87 7.16 11.57
C ASN A 43 -7.96 5.70 11.12
N LEU A 44 -9.02 5.33 10.40
CA LEU A 44 -9.24 3.98 9.92
C LEU A 44 -8.32 3.64 8.73
N SER A 45 -8.00 4.63 7.87
CA SER A 45 -7.14 4.45 6.71
C SER A 45 -5.65 4.41 7.10
N PHE A 46 -5.07 5.55 7.43
CA PHE A 46 -3.62 5.69 7.61
C PHE A 46 -3.19 5.88 9.07
N GLY A 47 -4.14 6.18 9.96
CA GLY A 47 -3.83 6.51 11.36
C GLY A 47 -3.13 5.40 12.16
N GLN A 48 -3.19 4.16 11.69
CA GLN A 48 -2.53 3.03 12.35
C GLN A 48 -1.08 2.84 11.91
N TYR A 49 -0.71 3.30 10.71
CA TYR A 49 0.60 3.04 10.12
C TYR A 49 1.74 3.70 10.88
N ASN A 50 1.49 4.88 11.44
CA ASN A 50 2.50 5.63 12.18
C ASN A 50 2.81 5.08 13.59
N LYS A 51 2.02 4.13 14.11
CA LYS A 51 2.14 3.67 15.51
C LYS A 51 3.50 3.07 15.85
N LYS A 52 4.15 2.39 14.89
CA LYS A 52 5.46 1.75 15.11
C LYS A 52 6.64 2.71 15.04
N PHE A 53 6.42 3.93 14.56
CA PHE A 53 7.48 4.93 14.38
C PHE A 53 7.51 5.98 15.51
N LYS A 54 6.96 5.64 16.66
CA LYS A 54 6.99 6.52 17.84
C LYS A 54 8.39 6.64 18.44
N PRO A 55 8.81 7.85 18.90
CA PRO A 55 8.05 9.10 18.86
C PRO A 55 7.91 9.64 17.44
N ASN A 56 6.67 10.01 17.05
CA ASN A 56 6.42 10.50 15.71
C ASN A 56 6.88 11.95 15.54
N ARG A 57 7.61 12.23 14.46
CA ARG A 57 7.99 13.58 14.02
C ARG A 57 6.84 14.24 13.25
N THR A 58 6.17 13.46 12.39
CA THR A 58 5.06 13.89 11.56
C THR A 58 3.88 12.90 11.63
N LYS A 59 2.80 13.21 10.91
CA LYS A 59 1.66 12.29 10.72
C LYS A 59 1.95 11.18 9.70
N MET A 60 3.04 11.29 8.95
CA MET A 60 3.34 10.48 7.77
C MET A 60 4.71 9.79 7.85
N ASP A 61 5.28 9.63 9.04
CA ASP A 61 6.60 8.98 9.22
C ASP A 61 6.66 7.57 8.60
N TRP A 62 5.51 6.94 8.48
CA TRP A 62 5.39 5.62 7.84
C TRP A 62 5.70 5.61 6.34
N LEU A 63 5.70 6.78 5.66
CA LEU A 63 5.97 6.87 4.22
C LEU A 63 7.43 6.58 3.91
N CYS A 64 8.36 7.35 4.49
CA CYS A 64 9.79 7.11 4.31
C CYS A 64 10.60 7.54 5.54
N ALA A 65 11.83 7.04 5.64
CA ALA A 65 12.75 7.38 6.73
C ALA A 65 13.59 8.64 6.42
N ASN A 66 13.65 9.06 5.16
CA ASN A 66 14.34 10.27 4.74
C ASN A 66 13.53 11.50 5.15
N GLU A 67 14.04 12.24 6.14
CA GLU A 67 13.33 13.38 6.72
C GLU A 67 13.14 14.53 5.73
N ASP A 68 14.14 14.82 4.88
CA ASP A 68 14.07 15.89 3.89
C ASP A 68 12.96 15.60 2.86
N GLN A 69 12.88 14.38 2.36
CA GLN A 69 11.83 13.95 1.43
C GLN A 69 10.44 13.95 2.09
N LEU A 70 10.37 13.57 3.36
CA LEU A 70 9.13 13.63 4.11
C LEU A 70 8.68 15.08 4.34
N ASP A 71 9.61 16.00 4.55
CA ASP A 71 9.29 17.43 4.71
C ASP A 71 8.83 18.05 3.38
N GLU A 72 9.42 17.68 2.25
CA GLU A 72 8.91 18.05 0.92
C GLU A 72 7.47 17.56 0.73
N TYR A 73 7.20 16.28 1.01
CA TYR A 73 5.83 15.74 0.96
C TYR A 73 4.86 16.50 1.88
N MET A 74 5.26 16.81 3.11
CA MET A 74 4.43 17.52 4.09
C MET A 74 4.19 18.97 3.70
N ASN A 75 5.05 19.58 2.91
CA ASN A 75 4.91 20.97 2.42
C ASN A 75 4.17 21.07 1.09
N ASP A 76 4.00 19.97 0.37
CA ASP A 76 3.23 19.94 -0.88
C ASP A 76 1.72 19.96 -0.59
N ASN A 77 1.02 20.99 -1.09
CA ASN A 77 -0.42 21.16 -0.94
C ASN A 77 -1.23 20.07 -1.67
N LEU A 78 -0.66 19.39 -2.66
CA LEU A 78 -1.31 18.30 -3.38
C LEU A 78 -1.24 16.98 -2.60
N CYS A 79 -0.18 16.77 -1.81
CA CYS A 79 0.06 15.55 -1.06
C CYS A 79 -0.68 15.47 0.30
N ARG A 80 -1.04 16.62 0.89
CA ARG A 80 -1.61 16.69 2.24
C ARG A 80 -3.14 16.55 2.33
N LYS A 81 -3.80 16.22 1.25
CA LYS A 81 -5.27 16.12 1.24
C LYS A 81 -5.74 14.86 1.94
N ASP A 82 -6.69 15.03 2.83
CA ASP A 82 -7.38 13.89 3.44
C ASP A 82 -8.19 13.11 2.40
N ILE A 83 -8.20 11.81 2.54
CA ILE A 83 -9.01 10.92 1.70
C ILE A 83 -10.49 11.03 2.09
N SER A 84 -11.39 11.15 1.10
CA SER A 84 -12.82 11.10 1.37
C SER A 84 -13.30 9.70 1.74
N ALA A 85 -14.45 9.61 2.39
CA ALA A 85 -15.05 8.32 2.76
C ALA A 85 -15.33 7.44 1.52
N GLY A 86 -15.80 8.04 0.44
CA GLY A 86 -16.04 7.34 -0.81
C GLY A 86 -14.77 6.85 -1.49
N LEU A 87 -13.74 7.70 -1.60
CA LEU A 87 -12.46 7.28 -2.17
C LEU A 87 -11.83 6.13 -1.37
N PHE A 88 -11.92 6.18 -0.02
CA PHE A 88 -11.42 5.09 0.81
C PHE A 88 -12.21 3.81 0.59
N TYR A 89 -13.54 3.90 0.46
CA TYR A 89 -14.38 2.74 0.15
C TYR A 89 -13.99 2.10 -1.19
N ASP A 90 -13.78 2.91 -2.23
CA ASP A 90 -13.41 2.41 -3.56
C ASP A 90 -12.01 1.80 -3.58
N LEU A 91 -11.08 2.37 -2.82
CA LEU A 91 -9.75 1.76 -2.61
C LEU A 91 -9.87 0.37 -1.99
N LEU A 92 -10.63 0.23 -0.90
CA LEU A 92 -10.86 -1.06 -0.24
C LEU A 92 -11.52 -2.09 -1.16
N ASN A 93 -12.50 -1.65 -1.96
CA ASN A 93 -13.18 -2.50 -2.94
C ASN A 93 -12.22 -2.95 -4.06
N SER A 94 -11.35 -2.08 -4.51
CA SER A 94 -10.30 -2.41 -5.49
C SER A 94 -9.28 -3.40 -4.91
N MET A 95 -8.83 -3.18 -3.67
CA MET A 95 -7.95 -4.12 -2.96
C MET A 95 -8.60 -5.51 -2.82
N LYS A 96 -9.90 -5.54 -2.48
CA LYS A 96 -10.67 -6.80 -2.39
C LYS A 96 -10.70 -7.53 -3.74
N LYS A 97 -11.00 -6.83 -4.84
CA LYS A 97 -11.01 -7.40 -6.19
C LYS A 97 -9.63 -7.93 -6.59
N CYS A 98 -8.56 -7.18 -6.34
CA CYS A 98 -7.18 -7.62 -6.60
C CYS A 98 -6.77 -8.84 -5.77
N GLY A 99 -7.38 -9.05 -4.60
CA GLY A 99 -7.10 -10.19 -3.73
C GLY A 99 -7.85 -11.48 -4.05
N LEU A 100 -8.77 -11.48 -5.03
CA LEU A 100 -9.52 -12.68 -5.42
C LEU A 100 -8.59 -13.72 -6.08
N SER A 101 -8.89 -14.99 -5.86
CA SER A 101 -8.09 -16.11 -6.38
C SER A 101 -7.99 -16.13 -7.90
N ASN A 102 -9.05 -15.73 -8.58
CA ASN A 102 -9.11 -15.71 -10.05
C ASN A 102 -8.48 -14.47 -10.71
N THR A 103 -7.99 -13.51 -9.93
CA THR A 103 -7.42 -12.26 -10.48
C THR A 103 -6.24 -12.51 -11.42
N TYR A 104 -5.45 -13.54 -11.14
CA TYR A 104 -4.21 -13.83 -11.88
C TYR A 104 -4.37 -14.92 -12.95
N GLU A 105 -5.55 -15.51 -13.12
CA GLU A 105 -5.79 -16.61 -14.07
C GLU A 105 -5.45 -16.22 -15.50
N ASN A 106 -5.86 -15.01 -15.90
CA ASN A 106 -5.69 -14.48 -17.25
C ASN A 106 -4.39 -13.70 -17.47
N TRP A 107 -3.50 -13.66 -16.47
CA TRP A 107 -2.21 -13.02 -16.65
C TRP A 107 -1.29 -13.86 -17.52
N ASN A 108 -0.50 -13.19 -18.38
CA ASN A 108 0.55 -13.88 -19.13
C ASN A 108 1.57 -14.48 -18.15
N LYS A 109 1.65 -15.80 -18.10
CA LYS A 109 2.50 -16.54 -17.15
C LYS A 109 4.01 -16.35 -17.39
N GLN A 110 4.38 -15.92 -18.61
CA GLN A 110 5.77 -15.65 -18.98
C GLN A 110 6.19 -14.20 -18.70
N MET A 111 5.24 -13.30 -18.49
CA MET A 111 5.53 -11.89 -18.18
C MET A 111 6.29 -11.78 -16.86
N PRO A 112 7.50 -11.18 -16.85
CA PRO A 112 8.24 -10.98 -15.61
C PRO A 112 7.51 -9.99 -14.70
N VAL A 113 7.37 -10.36 -13.42
CA VAL A 113 6.78 -9.50 -12.38
C VAL A 113 7.76 -9.38 -11.22
N LEU A 114 8.06 -8.17 -10.81
CA LEU A 114 8.85 -7.87 -9.62
C LEU A 114 7.94 -7.26 -8.54
N LEU A 115 7.86 -7.92 -7.38
CA LEU A 115 7.33 -7.33 -6.16
C LEU A 115 8.48 -6.72 -5.37
N ILE A 116 8.33 -5.46 -4.94
CA ILE A 116 9.36 -4.77 -4.15
C ILE A 116 8.72 -3.99 -3.00
N SER A 117 9.27 -4.10 -1.79
CA SER A 117 8.74 -3.44 -0.58
C SER A 117 9.84 -3.21 0.43
N GLY A 118 9.69 -2.16 1.24
CA GLY A 118 10.52 -1.97 2.43
C GLY A 118 10.20 -3.00 3.52
N ASN A 119 11.20 -3.39 4.31
CA ASN A 119 10.98 -4.29 5.43
C ASN A 119 10.20 -3.63 6.59
N GLU A 120 10.16 -2.31 6.61
CA GLU A 120 9.44 -1.50 7.60
C GLU A 120 8.10 -0.95 7.06
N ASP A 121 7.70 -1.30 5.83
CA ASP A 121 6.46 -0.83 5.23
C ASP A 121 5.22 -1.39 5.95
N PRO A 122 4.42 -0.52 6.64
CA PRO A 122 3.22 -0.98 7.35
C PRO A 122 2.07 -1.33 6.40
N VAL A 123 2.07 -0.85 5.15
CA VAL A 123 1.06 -1.22 4.14
C VAL A 123 1.22 -2.68 3.75
N GLY A 124 2.46 -3.15 3.64
CA GLY A 124 2.82 -4.55 3.42
C GLY A 124 2.81 -5.41 4.69
N ASP A 125 2.27 -4.92 5.81
CA ASP A 125 2.35 -5.57 7.13
C ASP A 125 3.78 -6.03 7.45
N HIS A 126 4.74 -5.10 7.28
CA HIS A 126 6.16 -5.37 7.55
C HIS A 126 6.63 -6.68 6.89
N THR A 127 6.42 -6.78 5.59
CA THR A 127 6.74 -7.92 4.70
C THR A 127 5.74 -9.08 4.65
N LYS A 128 4.91 -9.31 5.66
CA LYS A 128 3.98 -10.46 5.67
C LYS A 128 2.96 -10.41 4.54
N GLY A 129 2.40 -9.22 4.29
CA GLY A 129 1.41 -9.02 3.23
C GLY A 129 1.99 -9.26 1.85
N ILE A 130 3.18 -8.70 1.57
CA ILE A 130 3.83 -8.90 0.26
C ILE A 130 4.30 -10.35 0.06
N GLN A 131 4.78 -11.02 1.13
CA GLN A 131 5.13 -12.45 1.07
C GLN A 131 3.91 -13.32 0.80
N THR A 132 2.75 -12.98 1.39
CA THR A 132 1.49 -13.67 1.13
C THR A 132 1.07 -13.49 -0.33
N LEU A 133 1.16 -12.27 -0.86
CA LEU A 133 0.88 -11.97 -2.26
C LEU A 133 1.82 -12.76 -3.18
N TYR A 134 3.13 -12.74 -2.91
CA TYR A 134 4.11 -13.51 -3.66
C TYR A 134 3.76 -15.00 -3.74
N LYS A 135 3.42 -15.62 -2.58
CA LYS A 135 3.04 -17.04 -2.53
C LYS A 135 1.81 -17.33 -3.39
N LYS A 136 0.78 -16.47 -3.33
CA LYS A 136 -0.43 -16.60 -4.15
C LYS A 136 -0.08 -16.53 -5.64
N MET A 137 0.68 -15.53 -6.06
CA MET A 137 1.06 -15.36 -7.47
C MET A 137 1.95 -16.53 -7.97
N LYS A 138 2.82 -17.07 -7.10
CA LYS A 138 3.60 -18.28 -7.41
C LYS A 138 2.73 -19.53 -7.59
N GLN A 139 1.68 -19.70 -6.79
CA GLN A 139 0.73 -20.81 -6.93
C GLN A 139 0.03 -20.77 -8.29
N GLU A 140 -0.21 -19.56 -8.82
CA GLU A 140 -0.76 -19.33 -10.16
C GLU A 140 0.30 -19.45 -11.28
N LYS A 141 1.50 -19.92 -10.98
CA LYS A 141 2.61 -20.16 -11.91
C LYS A 141 3.09 -18.90 -12.66
N LEU A 142 2.95 -17.72 -12.06
CA LEU A 142 3.48 -16.48 -12.62
C LEU A 142 5.01 -16.46 -12.54
N ASN A 143 5.65 -15.82 -13.54
CA ASN A 143 7.07 -15.51 -13.53
C ASN A 143 7.33 -14.32 -12.60
N ILE A 144 7.43 -14.57 -11.30
CA ILE A 144 7.48 -13.53 -10.26
C ILE A 144 8.72 -13.64 -9.39
N GLN A 145 9.27 -12.49 -9.06
CA GLN A 145 10.34 -12.31 -8.09
C GLN A 145 9.87 -11.36 -6.98
N ILE A 146 10.52 -11.44 -5.82
CA ILE A 146 10.30 -10.56 -4.68
C ILE A 146 11.63 -9.99 -4.20
N LYS A 147 11.66 -8.69 -3.91
CA LYS A 147 12.80 -7.99 -3.28
C LYS A 147 12.30 -7.24 -2.06
N ILE A 148 13.02 -7.39 -0.95
CA ILE A 148 12.77 -6.67 0.31
C ILE A 148 13.95 -5.76 0.56
N ILE A 149 13.70 -4.45 0.61
CA ILE A 149 14.70 -3.43 0.86
C ILE A 149 14.78 -3.20 2.37
N GLN A 150 15.99 -3.34 2.92
CA GLN A 150 16.21 -3.19 4.36
C GLN A 150 16.18 -1.72 4.78
N ASN A 151 15.74 -1.46 6.01
CA ASN A 151 15.65 -0.13 6.62
C ASN A 151 14.86 0.87 5.75
N SER A 152 13.86 0.38 5.04
CA SER A 152 13.03 1.19 4.15
C SER A 152 11.55 0.99 4.47
N ARG A 153 10.79 2.08 4.36
CA ARG A 153 9.35 2.15 4.62
C ARG A 153 8.56 1.99 3.31
N HIS A 154 7.46 2.71 3.17
CA HIS A 154 6.52 2.52 2.07
C HIS A 154 7.00 3.11 0.74
N ASP A 155 7.52 4.33 0.75
CA ASP A 155 7.92 5.07 -0.45
C ASP A 155 9.41 4.86 -0.76
N LEU A 156 9.71 3.75 -1.39
CA LEU A 156 11.08 3.32 -1.67
C LEU A 156 11.89 4.27 -2.55
N LEU A 157 11.22 5.05 -3.39
CA LEU A 157 11.89 5.98 -4.31
C LEU A 157 12.32 7.29 -3.64
N HIS A 158 11.88 7.51 -2.40
CA HIS A 158 12.28 8.65 -1.56
C HIS A 158 13.11 8.25 -0.33
N GLU A 159 13.44 6.96 -0.20
CA GLU A 159 14.35 6.48 0.86
C GLU A 159 15.81 6.81 0.55
N ALA A 160 16.68 6.72 1.54
CA ALA A 160 18.13 6.86 1.34
C ALA A 160 18.68 5.80 0.35
N SER A 161 18.03 4.64 0.27
CA SER A 161 18.34 3.53 -0.65
C SER A 161 17.68 3.66 -2.03
N ALA A 162 17.10 4.81 -2.38
CA ALA A 162 16.34 4.99 -3.62
C ALA A 162 17.16 4.66 -4.87
N LEU A 163 18.42 5.11 -4.96
CA LEU A 163 19.30 4.81 -6.10
C LEU A 163 19.58 3.32 -6.24
N GLU A 164 19.83 2.60 -5.13
CA GLU A 164 20.00 1.15 -5.15
C GLU A 164 18.72 0.46 -5.62
N THR A 165 17.58 0.93 -5.13
CA THR A 165 16.26 0.42 -5.54
C THR A 165 16.04 0.60 -7.03
N ILE A 166 16.36 1.77 -7.60
CA ILE A 166 16.23 2.06 -9.04
C ILE A 166 17.17 1.16 -9.87
N HIS A 167 18.40 0.93 -9.41
CA HIS A 167 19.33 0.04 -10.11
C HIS A 167 18.96 -1.44 -10.08
N MET A 168 18.04 -1.85 -9.18
CA MET A 168 17.51 -3.22 -9.12
C MET A 168 16.34 -3.47 -10.09
N ILE A 169 15.75 -2.39 -10.61
CA ILE A 169 14.62 -2.38 -11.51
C ILE A 169 15.08 -2.41 -12.97
#